data_7c464341f118577aca4f80a26928e50e
#
_entry.id   7c464341f118577aca4f80a26928e50e
#
_cell.length_a   1.000
_cell.length_b   1.000
_cell.length_c   1.000
_cell.angle_alpha   90.00
_cell.angle_beta   90.00
_cell.angle_gamma   90.00
#
_symmetry.space_group_name_H-M   'P 1'
#
loop_
_entity.id
_entity.type
_entity.pdbx_description
1 polymer ?
#
loop_
_entity_poly.entity_id
_entity_poly.type
_entity_poly.pdbx_seq_one_letter_code
_entity_poly.pdbx_strand_id
1 'polypeptide(L)'
;MINEMTAVLPLLMSDDADALLKDEIINNRLLKINTETTRKRAIAEFQRRYKAVPPAFWKHYLDMSLQAQNIAMFFVVLKAYRICFDFQVNVVIKKWNSVSQSVTFNDVYMQMMEIAADDPFVDSWSDATKRKVVGSYLTILRKVGILNDSDALHPVSLPDADFAFYLTIGEPWFLEASLLQPYEIERIKDSAL
;
A
#
# COMPACT_ATOMS: atom_id res chain seq x y z
N MET A 1 -4.18 -1.73 -10.69
CA MET A 1 -3.24 -0.62 -10.95
C MET A 1 -1.79 -0.88 -10.48
N ILE A 2 -1.46 -2.09 -9.98
CA ILE A 2 -0.06 -2.45 -9.69
C ILE A 2 0.69 -2.65 -11.01
N ASN A 3 0.13 -3.41 -11.94
CA ASN A 3 0.74 -3.68 -13.25
C ASN A 3 1.01 -2.38 -14.04
N GLU A 4 0.05 -1.46 -14.04
CA GLU A 4 0.18 -0.17 -14.72
C GLU A 4 1.26 0.71 -14.08
N MET A 5 1.34 0.71 -12.75
CA MET A 5 2.41 1.43 -12.06
C MET A 5 3.78 0.82 -12.36
N THR A 6 3.91 -0.50 -12.31
CA THR A 6 5.16 -1.20 -12.68
C THR A 6 5.55 -0.90 -14.13
N ALA A 7 4.58 -0.86 -15.06
CA ALA A 7 4.85 -0.55 -16.47
C ALA A 7 5.41 0.87 -16.69
N VAL A 8 4.98 1.86 -15.90
CA VAL A 8 5.46 3.25 -16.02
C VAL A 8 6.62 3.58 -15.08
N LEU A 9 7.01 2.65 -14.23
CA LEU A 9 8.10 2.87 -13.27
C LEU A 9 9.43 3.29 -13.96
N PRO A 10 9.84 2.73 -15.10
CA PRO A 10 11.03 3.20 -15.83
C PRO A 10 10.92 4.68 -16.26
N LEU A 11 9.71 5.16 -16.59
CA LEU A 11 9.50 6.57 -16.92
C LEU A 11 9.63 7.46 -15.69
N LEU A 12 9.09 7.00 -14.53
CA LEU A 12 9.18 7.72 -13.26
C LEU A 12 10.62 7.82 -12.72
N MET A 13 11.47 6.85 -13.07
CA MET A 13 12.87 6.79 -12.64
C MET A 13 13.82 7.55 -13.58
N SER A 14 13.34 8.06 -14.71
CA SER A 14 14.15 8.79 -15.70
C SER A 14 14.38 10.23 -15.27
N ASP A 15 15.52 10.81 -15.68
CA ASP A 15 15.82 12.23 -15.51
C ASP A 15 14.81 13.11 -16.29
N ASP A 16 14.25 12.59 -17.41
CA ASP A 16 13.24 13.26 -18.24
C ASP A 16 11.80 12.82 -17.89
N ALA A 17 11.54 12.39 -16.65
CA ALA A 17 10.26 11.79 -16.23
C ALA A 17 9.04 12.61 -16.65
N ASP A 18 9.06 13.94 -16.46
CA ASP A 18 7.91 14.81 -16.77
C ASP A 18 7.55 14.80 -18.26
N ALA A 19 8.56 14.80 -19.15
CA ALA A 19 8.34 14.74 -20.61
C ALA A 19 7.81 13.36 -21.03
N LEU A 20 8.40 12.28 -20.51
CA LEU A 20 7.99 10.91 -20.79
C LEU A 20 6.58 10.60 -20.30
N LEU A 21 6.22 11.06 -19.12
CA LEU A 21 4.87 10.87 -18.54
C LEU A 21 3.81 11.68 -19.32
N LYS A 22 4.13 12.89 -19.79
CA LYS A 22 3.25 13.65 -20.70
C LYS A 22 3.04 12.92 -22.02
N ASP A 23 4.11 12.38 -22.60
CA ASP A 23 4.02 11.57 -23.82
C ASP A 23 3.15 10.33 -23.62
N GLU A 24 3.29 9.63 -22.48
CA GLU A 24 2.48 8.46 -22.14
C GLU A 24 0.99 8.80 -21.94
N ILE A 25 0.67 9.95 -21.38
CA ILE A 25 -0.72 10.43 -21.27
C ILE A 25 -1.36 10.57 -22.65
N ILE A 26 -0.62 11.08 -23.65
CA ILE A 26 -1.11 11.31 -25.02
C ILE A 26 -1.16 9.99 -25.79
N ASN A 27 -0.05 9.28 -25.84
CA ASN A 27 0.16 8.15 -26.75
C ASN A 27 -0.26 6.79 -26.18
N ASN A 28 -0.47 6.67 -24.85
CA ASN A 28 -1.02 5.48 -24.16
C ASN A 28 -0.33 4.17 -24.56
N ARG A 29 1.01 4.15 -24.59
CA ARG A 29 1.78 2.98 -25.01
C ARG A 29 1.88 1.89 -23.96
N LEU A 30 2.00 2.30 -22.68
CA LEU A 30 2.21 1.42 -21.53
C LEU A 30 0.93 1.23 -20.70
N LEU A 31 0.21 2.31 -20.39
CA LEU A 31 -0.93 2.29 -19.49
C LEU A 31 -2.12 1.50 -20.01
N LYS A 32 -2.37 1.55 -21.35
CA LYS A 32 -3.53 0.92 -22.00
C LYS A 32 -4.87 1.35 -21.39
N ILE A 33 -4.96 2.57 -20.89
CA ILE A 33 -6.16 3.16 -20.30
C ILE A 33 -6.90 4.00 -21.35
N ASN A 34 -8.19 3.73 -21.55
CA ASN A 34 -8.97 4.26 -22.69
C ASN A 34 -9.02 5.79 -22.75
N THR A 35 -9.26 6.49 -21.63
CA THR A 35 -9.48 7.94 -21.68
C THR A 35 -8.25 8.71 -21.17
N GLU A 36 -7.94 9.83 -21.84
CA GLU A 36 -6.85 10.72 -21.43
C GLU A 36 -7.02 11.25 -20.00
N THR A 37 -8.25 11.60 -19.62
CA THR A 37 -8.55 12.07 -18.25
C THR A 37 -8.21 11.02 -17.20
N THR A 38 -8.51 9.74 -17.47
CA THR A 38 -8.17 8.65 -16.55
C THR A 38 -6.66 8.41 -16.52
N ARG A 39 -5.97 8.53 -17.67
CA ARG A 39 -4.50 8.44 -17.72
C ARG A 39 -3.83 9.55 -16.90
N LYS A 40 -4.29 10.80 -17.03
CA LYS A 40 -3.80 11.93 -16.21
C LYS A 40 -3.94 11.67 -14.72
N ARG A 41 -5.11 11.17 -14.30
CA ARG A 41 -5.35 10.80 -12.88
C ARG A 41 -4.46 9.65 -12.42
N ALA A 42 -4.29 8.62 -13.25
CA ALA A 42 -3.43 7.48 -12.95
C ALA A 42 -1.96 7.91 -12.79
N ILE A 43 -1.44 8.73 -13.72
CA ILE A 43 -0.06 9.24 -13.64
C ILE A 43 0.14 10.09 -12.38
N ALA A 44 -0.77 11.00 -12.05
CA ALA A 44 -0.67 11.81 -10.83
C ALA A 44 -0.65 10.92 -9.57
N GLU A 45 -1.45 9.85 -9.57
CA GLU A 45 -1.48 8.86 -8.51
C GLU A 45 -0.16 8.07 -8.42
N PHE A 46 0.41 7.66 -9.53
CA PHE A 46 1.70 6.95 -9.58
C PHE A 46 2.86 7.84 -9.15
N GLN A 47 2.87 9.12 -9.54
CA GLN A 47 3.85 10.09 -9.05
C GLN A 47 3.77 10.28 -7.53
N ARG A 48 2.56 10.31 -6.95
CA ARG A 48 2.37 10.39 -5.49
C ARG A 48 3.00 9.18 -4.79
N ARG A 49 2.73 7.97 -5.28
CA ARG A 49 3.29 6.73 -4.72
C ARG A 49 4.80 6.66 -4.91
N TYR A 50 5.29 7.06 -6.09
CA TYR A 50 6.72 7.09 -6.37
C TYR A 50 7.48 7.97 -5.37
N LYS A 51 6.95 9.14 -5.06
CA LYS A 51 7.54 10.10 -4.11
C LYS A 51 7.41 9.69 -2.64
N ALA A 52 6.56 8.73 -2.31
CA ALA A 52 6.35 8.28 -0.94
C ALA A 52 7.52 7.47 -0.37
N VAL A 53 8.40 6.95 -1.23
CA VAL A 53 9.56 6.14 -0.87
C VAL A 53 10.80 6.59 -1.64
N PRO A 54 12.03 6.34 -1.12
CA PRO A 54 13.26 6.74 -1.80
C PRO A 54 13.42 6.05 -3.17
N PRO A 55 14.14 6.67 -4.14
CA PRO A 55 14.42 6.05 -5.45
C PRO A 55 15.12 4.68 -5.37
N ALA A 56 15.96 4.45 -4.35
CA ALA A 56 16.63 3.17 -4.12
C ALA A 56 15.63 2.03 -3.85
N PHE A 57 14.47 2.32 -3.22
CA PHE A 57 13.40 1.36 -3.03
C PHE A 57 12.89 0.79 -4.36
N TRP A 58 12.68 1.66 -5.36
CA TRP A 58 12.14 1.25 -6.64
C TRP A 58 13.09 0.39 -7.46
N LYS A 59 14.41 0.61 -7.32
CA LYS A 59 15.41 -0.27 -7.92
C LYS A 59 15.31 -1.69 -7.36
N HIS A 60 15.24 -1.81 -6.04
CA HIS A 60 15.08 -3.10 -5.38
C HIS A 60 13.73 -3.76 -5.71
N TYR A 61 12.64 -2.95 -5.78
CA TYR A 61 11.30 -3.42 -6.16
C TYR A 61 11.29 -4.17 -7.51
N LEU A 62 12.05 -3.71 -8.49
CA LEU A 62 12.11 -4.35 -9.81
C LEU A 62 12.74 -5.75 -9.78
N ASP A 63 13.60 -6.02 -8.80
CA ASP A 63 14.28 -7.31 -8.62
C ASP A 63 13.49 -8.28 -7.72
N MET A 64 12.40 -7.82 -7.09
CA MET A 64 11.56 -8.64 -6.21
C MET A 64 10.72 -9.66 -6.99
N SER A 65 10.37 -10.78 -6.32
CA SER A 65 9.33 -11.69 -6.79
C SER A 65 7.98 -10.97 -6.92
N LEU A 66 7.07 -11.48 -7.75
CA LEU A 66 5.72 -10.90 -7.89
C LEU A 66 4.96 -10.81 -6.56
N GLN A 67 5.14 -11.79 -5.67
CA GLN A 67 4.55 -11.77 -4.34
C GLN A 67 5.14 -10.64 -3.49
N ALA A 68 6.46 -10.52 -3.46
CA ALA A 68 7.14 -9.44 -2.74
C ALA A 68 6.78 -8.06 -3.32
N GLN A 69 6.65 -7.92 -4.65
CA GLN A 69 6.19 -6.68 -5.29
C GLN A 69 4.78 -6.27 -4.85
N ASN A 70 3.84 -7.21 -4.71
CA ASN A 70 2.49 -6.92 -4.22
C ASN A 70 2.54 -6.37 -2.78
N ILE A 71 3.35 -6.96 -1.92
CA ILE A 71 3.52 -6.55 -0.54
C ILE A 71 4.28 -5.23 -0.43
N ALA A 72 5.32 -5.04 -1.25
CA ALA A 72 6.03 -3.78 -1.37
C ALA A 72 5.10 -2.63 -1.83
N MET A 73 4.15 -2.91 -2.71
CA MET A 73 3.15 -1.93 -3.12
C MET A 73 2.16 -1.61 -1.99
N PHE A 74 1.85 -2.56 -1.11
CA PHE A 74 1.07 -2.30 0.11
C PHE A 74 1.84 -1.36 1.05
N PHE A 75 3.14 -1.62 1.28
CA PHE A 75 3.99 -0.70 2.01
C PHE A 75 3.93 0.73 1.45
N VAL A 76 4.08 0.87 0.11
CA VAL A 76 3.97 2.18 -0.57
C VAL A 76 2.62 2.84 -0.33
N VAL A 77 1.52 2.07 -0.33
CA VAL A 77 0.18 2.60 -0.03
C VAL A 77 0.11 3.13 1.40
N LEU A 78 0.63 2.42 2.38
CA LEU A 78 0.65 2.88 3.77
C LEU A 78 1.50 4.15 3.94
N LYS A 79 2.60 4.28 3.20
CA LYS A 79 3.44 5.49 3.19
C LYS A 79 2.79 6.68 2.49
N ALA A 80 2.07 6.43 1.38
CA ALA A 80 1.50 7.49 0.54
C ALA A 80 0.17 8.04 1.07
N TYR A 81 -0.58 7.24 1.84
CA TYR A 81 -1.93 7.58 2.31
C TYR A 81 -2.06 7.42 3.81
N ARG A 82 -2.00 8.52 4.54
CA ARG A 82 -2.16 8.55 5.99
C ARG A 82 -3.38 7.78 6.48
N ILE A 83 -4.51 7.92 5.80
CA ILE A 83 -5.76 7.24 6.16
C ILE A 83 -5.63 5.70 6.10
N CYS A 84 -4.89 5.16 5.12
CA CYS A 84 -4.63 3.73 5.03
C CYS A 84 -3.70 3.26 6.16
N PHE A 85 -2.71 4.08 6.52
CA PHE A 85 -1.84 3.81 7.66
C PHE A 85 -2.64 3.80 8.97
N ASP A 86 -3.51 4.78 9.17
CA ASP A 86 -4.36 4.87 10.37
C ASP A 86 -5.31 3.67 10.48
N PHE A 87 -5.88 3.18 9.36
CA PHE A 87 -6.65 1.94 9.34
C PHE A 87 -5.82 0.73 9.73
N GLN A 88 -4.58 0.63 9.21
CA GLN A 88 -3.70 -0.49 9.53
C GLN A 88 -3.35 -0.52 11.01
N VAL A 89 -2.95 0.62 11.58
CA VAL A 89 -2.50 0.70 12.98
C VAL A 89 -3.67 0.62 13.96
N ASN A 90 -4.74 1.38 13.70
CA ASN A 90 -5.83 1.54 14.66
C ASN A 90 -6.90 0.45 14.58
N VAL A 91 -6.99 -0.26 13.46
CA VAL A 91 -7.97 -1.34 13.29
C VAL A 91 -7.29 -2.69 13.11
N VAL A 92 -6.51 -2.86 12.05
CA VAL A 92 -6.01 -4.18 11.65
C VAL A 92 -5.05 -4.77 12.68
N ILE A 93 -4.02 -4.02 13.10
CA ILE A 93 -3.05 -4.48 14.11
C ILE A 93 -3.75 -4.70 15.46
N LYS A 94 -4.67 -3.81 15.87
CA LYS A 94 -5.41 -4.00 17.13
C LYS A 94 -6.28 -5.25 17.11
N LYS A 95 -6.96 -5.51 15.99
CA LYS A 95 -7.78 -6.73 15.82
C LYS A 95 -6.91 -7.98 15.72
N TRP A 96 -5.74 -7.92 15.08
CA TRP A 96 -4.76 -9.01 15.05
C TRP A 96 -4.34 -9.44 16.48
N ASN A 97 -4.12 -8.47 17.34
CA ASN A 97 -3.75 -8.69 18.75
C ASN A 97 -4.95 -8.98 19.66
N SER A 98 -6.17 -9.10 19.11
CA SER A 98 -7.38 -9.46 19.85
C SER A 98 -7.76 -10.93 19.64
N VAL A 99 -8.70 -11.42 20.43
CA VAL A 99 -9.18 -12.81 20.33
C VAL A 99 -9.88 -13.09 19.00
N SER A 100 -10.56 -12.10 18.42
CA SER A 100 -11.36 -12.30 17.20
C SER A 100 -10.52 -12.49 15.95
N GLN A 101 -9.35 -11.85 15.87
CA GLN A 101 -8.45 -11.84 14.70
C GLN A 101 -9.20 -11.70 13.35
N SER A 102 -10.21 -10.84 13.34
CA SER A 102 -11.05 -10.59 12.16
C SER A 102 -11.31 -9.10 12.00
N VAL A 103 -11.46 -8.64 10.75
CA VAL A 103 -11.74 -7.25 10.40
C VAL A 103 -12.87 -7.19 9.38
N THR A 104 -13.97 -6.58 9.80
CA THR A 104 -15.14 -6.34 8.96
C THR A 104 -15.09 -4.97 8.29
N PHE A 105 -15.95 -4.76 7.29
CA PHE A 105 -16.15 -3.43 6.70
C PHE A 105 -16.53 -2.39 7.77
N ASN A 106 -17.38 -2.78 8.73
CA ASN A 106 -17.86 -1.85 9.76
C ASN A 106 -16.74 -1.42 10.72
N ASP A 107 -15.81 -2.31 11.05
CA ASP A 107 -14.66 -1.95 11.91
C ASP A 107 -13.83 -0.82 11.27
N VAL A 108 -13.50 -0.93 9.98
CA VAL A 108 -12.74 0.10 9.25
C VAL A 108 -13.58 1.35 9.00
N TYR A 109 -14.88 1.19 8.76
CA TYR A 109 -15.78 2.33 8.55
C TYR A 109 -15.96 3.17 9.83
N MET A 110 -16.00 2.55 11.00
CA MET A 110 -16.03 3.28 12.27
C MET A 110 -14.74 4.13 12.46
N GLN A 111 -13.57 3.56 12.15
CA GLN A 111 -12.32 4.33 12.15
C GLN A 111 -12.33 5.47 11.13
N MET A 112 -12.94 5.28 9.95
CA MET A 112 -13.14 6.35 8.97
C MET A 112 -13.96 7.49 9.56
N MET A 113 -15.01 7.18 10.32
CA MET A 113 -15.86 8.21 10.96
C MET A 113 -15.14 8.94 12.10
N GLU A 114 -14.28 8.24 12.86
CA GLU A 114 -13.41 8.89 13.86
C GLU A 114 -12.43 9.86 13.19
N ILE A 115 -11.77 9.45 12.09
CA ILE A 115 -10.88 10.33 11.33
C ILE A 115 -11.67 11.55 10.79
N ALA A 116 -12.88 11.34 10.29
CA ALA A 116 -13.71 12.43 9.76
C ALA A 116 -14.12 13.44 10.86
N ALA A 117 -14.30 12.99 12.09
CA ALA A 117 -14.61 13.88 13.21
C ALA A 117 -13.45 14.84 13.55
N ASP A 118 -12.21 14.41 13.30
CA ASP A 118 -10.99 15.17 13.61
C ASP A 118 -10.40 15.92 12.40
N ASP A 119 -10.76 15.51 11.17
CA ASP A 119 -10.24 16.09 9.92
C ASP A 119 -11.37 16.67 9.06
N PRO A 120 -11.54 18.03 9.02
CA PRO A 120 -12.58 18.68 8.22
C PRO A 120 -12.52 18.37 6.72
N PHE A 121 -11.33 18.04 6.16
CA PHE A 121 -11.21 17.64 4.77
C PHE A 121 -11.85 16.27 4.54
N VAL A 122 -11.58 15.30 5.41
CA VAL A 122 -12.21 13.97 5.35
C VAL A 122 -13.69 14.05 5.67
N ASP A 123 -14.09 14.93 6.61
CA ASP A 123 -15.51 15.13 6.92
C ASP A 123 -16.30 15.65 5.71
N SER A 124 -15.70 16.51 4.89
CA SER A 124 -16.31 17.03 3.67
C SER A 124 -16.62 15.98 2.59
N TRP A 125 -16.07 14.75 2.72
CA TRP A 125 -16.34 13.68 1.75
C TRP A 125 -17.77 13.14 1.91
N SER A 126 -18.41 12.85 0.77
CA SER A 126 -19.70 12.15 0.80
C SER A 126 -19.57 10.76 1.45
N ASP A 127 -20.66 10.26 2.04
CA ASP A 127 -20.71 8.90 2.62
C ASP A 127 -20.30 7.85 1.58
N ALA A 128 -20.73 7.98 0.34
CA ALA A 128 -20.34 7.11 -0.76
C ALA A 128 -18.81 7.11 -1.00
N THR A 129 -18.15 8.27 -0.86
CA THR A 129 -16.69 8.37 -0.97
C THR A 129 -16.01 7.68 0.20
N LYS A 130 -16.45 7.94 1.43
CA LYS A 130 -15.93 7.30 2.65
C LYS A 130 -16.04 5.78 2.55
N ARG A 131 -17.21 5.25 2.17
CA ARG A 131 -17.42 3.80 1.95
C ARG A 131 -16.53 3.22 0.85
N LYS A 132 -16.33 3.94 -0.25
CA LYS A 132 -15.47 3.50 -1.34
C LYS A 132 -14.00 3.40 -0.91
N VAL A 133 -13.52 4.34 -0.11
CA VAL A 133 -12.15 4.31 0.45
C VAL A 133 -11.96 3.09 1.34
N VAL A 134 -12.89 2.82 2.25
CA VAL A 134 -12.89 1.63 3.12
C VAL A 134 -12.89 0.34 2.29
N GLY A 135 -13.81 0.21 1.32
CA GLY A 135 -13.89 -0.97 0.45
C GLY A 135 -12.61 -1.17 -0.38
N SER A 136 -11.99 -0.07 -0.86
CA SER A 136 -10.72 -0.13 -1.59
C SER A 136 -9.59 -0.62 -0.70
N TYR A 137 -9.51 -0.16 0.54
CA TYR A 137 -8.52 -0.61 1.51
C TYR A 137 -8.67 -2.10 1.83
N LEU A 138 -9.88 -2.58 2.14
CA LEU A 138 -10.12 -4.01 2.38
C LEU A 138 -9.77 -4.88 1.15
N THR A 139 -10.01 -4.37 -0.06
CA THR A 139 -9.59 -5.04 -1.29
C THR A 139 -8.07 -5.16 -1.38
N ILE A 140 -7.32 -4.15 -0.92
CA ILE A 140 -5.86 -4.22 -0.85
C ILE A 140 -5.43 -5.29 0.15
N LEU A 141 -6.02 -5.33 1.36
CA LEU A 141 -5.69 -6.35 2.36
C LEU A 141 -5.92 -7.77 1.86
N ARG A 142 -7.02 -8.01 1.11
CA ARG A 142 -7.27 -9.32 0.48
C ARG A 142 -6.23 -9.68 -0.57
N LYS A 143 -5.83 -8.72 -1.40
CA LYS A 143 -4.81 -8.94 -2.44
C LYS A 143 -3.44 -9.28 -1.90
N VAL A 144 -3.07 -8.77 -0.74
CA VAL A 144 -1.77 -9.07 -0.09
C VAL A 144 -1.85 -10.23 0.90
N GLY A 145 -3.02 -10.85 1.06
CA GLY A 145 -3.22 -12.02 1.90
C GLY A 145 -3.38 -11.73 3.40
N ILE A 146 -3.48 -10.46 3.80
CA ILE A 146 -3.73 -10.06 5.20
C ILE A 146 -5.17 -10.40 5.61
N LEU A 147 -6.12 -10.28 4.70
CA LEU A 147 -7.54 -10.53 4.94
C LEU A 147 -8.05 -11.60 3.97
N ASN A 148 -8.71 -12.62 4.47
CA ASN A 148 -9.37 -13.62 3.62
C ASN A 148 -10.84 -13.26 3.35
N ASP A 149 -11.53 -14.10 2.58
CA ASP A 149 -12.94 -13.88 2.20
C ASP A 149 -13.93 -14.05 3.37
N SER A 150 -13.51 -14.68 4.47
CA SER A 150 -14.29 -14.79 5.71
C SER A 150 -13.94 -13.70 6.74
N ASP A 151 -13.27 -12.64 6.31
CA ASP A 151 -12.84 -11.52 7.14
C ASP A 151 -11.83 -11.89 8.25
N ALA A 152 -11.21 -13.07 8.19
CA ALA A 152 -10.14 -13.47 9.12
C ALA A 152 -8.80 -12.88 8.68
N LEU A 153 -8.01 -12.47 9.69
CA LEU A 153 -6.67 -11.90 9.51
C LEU A 153 -5.60 -13.01 9.47
N HIS A 154 -4.61 -12.80 8.63
CA HIS A 154 -3.43 -13.66 8.47
C HIS A 154 -2.16 -12.81 8.34
N PRO A 155 -1.01 -13.29 8.85
CA PRO A 155 0.25 -12.62 8.60
C PRO A 155 0.63 -12.74 7.12
N VAL A 156 1.33 -11.72 6.64
CA VAL A 156 1.91 -11.74 5.29
C VAL A 156 2.96 -12.86 5.21
N SER A 157 2.90 -13.66 4.15
CA SER A 157 3.86 -14.73 3.92
C SER A 157 4.93 -14.28 2.92
N LEU A 158 6.14 -14.02 3.41
CA LEU A 158 7.35 -13.75 2.62
C LEU A 158 8.56 -14.42 3.29
N PRO A 159 9.64 -14.71 2.54
CA PRO A 159 10.93 -15.07 3.12
C PRO A 159 11.45 -14.00 4.08
N ASP A 160 12.17 -14.40 5.13
CA ASP A 160 12.75 -13.48 6.11
C ASP A 160 13.67 -12.44 5.44
N ALA A 161 14.41 -12.82 4.39
CA ALA A 161 15.27 -11.91 3.64
C ALA A 161 14.51 -10.74 2.98
N ASP A 162 13.28 -10.99 2.50
CA ASP A 162 12.43 -9.92 1.91
C ASP A 162 11.95 -8.95 3.00
N PHE A 163 11.67 -9.43 4.21
CA PHE A 163 11.35 -8.57 5.35
C PHE A 163 12.57 -7.81 5.89
N ALA A 164 13.76 -8.43 5.88
CA ALA A 164 14.99 -7.78 6.31
C ALA A 164 15.30 -6.50 5.50
N PHE A 165 14.87 -6.45 4.23
CA PHE A 165 14.98 -5.25 3.41
C PHE A 165 14.32 -4.03 4.09
N TYR A 166 13.15 -4.16 4.72
CA TYR A 166 12.48 -3.04 5.40
C TYR A 166 13.25 -2.55 6.63
N LEU A 167 14.03 -3.42 7.28
CA LEU A 167 14.94 -3.01 8.35
C LEU A 167 16.09 -2.18 7.79
N THR A 168 16.67 -2.58 6.66
CA THR A 168 17.81 -1.87 6.04
C THR A 168 17.44 -0.47 5.56
N ILE A 169 16.20 -0.23 5.16
CA ILE A 169 15.71 1.09 4.75
C ILE A 169 15.12 1.92 5.90
N GLY A 170 15.23 1.43 7.16
CA GLY A 170 14.77 2.14 8.36
C GLY A 170 13.26 2.13 8.57
N GLU A 171 12.55 1.11 8.07
CA GLU A 171 11.09 0.99 8.15
C GLU A 171 10.63 -0.28 8.92
N PRO A 172 11.17 -0.52 10.16
CA PRO A 172 10.88 -1.73 10.93
C PRO A 172 9.40 -1.91 11.28
N TRP A 173 8.64 -0.81 11.37
CA TRP A 173 7.20 -0.82 11.66
C TRP A 173 6.40 -1.64 10.66
N PHE A 174 6.91 -1.82 9.43
CA PHE A 174 6.20 -2.56 8.39
C PHE A 174 6.11 -4.06 8.68
N LEU A 175 7.03 -4.61 9.47
CA LEU A 175 6.97 -5.99 9.92
C LEU A 175 5.72 -6.20 10.81
N GLU A 176 5.45 -5.27 11.73
CA GLU A 176 4.23 -5.29 12.55
C GLU A 176 2.98 -5.04 11.70
N ALA A 177 3.04 -4.09 10.75
CA ALA A 177 1.95 -3.84 9.81
C ALA A 177 1.66 -5.03 8.88
N SER A 178 2.61 -5.94 8.71
CA SER A 178 2.46 -7.22 7.99
C SER A 178 1.91 -8.35 8.88
N LEU A 179 1.53 -8.03 10.12
CA LEU A 179 0.97 -8.93 11.13
C LEU A 179 1.92 -10.05 11.57
N LEU A 180 3.23 -9.85 11.46
CA LEU A 180 4.20 -10.79 11.99
C LEU A 180 4.13 -10.83 13.52
N GLN A 181 4.34 -12.02 14.07
CA GLN A 181 4.41 -12.20 15.52
C GLN A 181 5.74 -11.64 16.09
N PRO A 182 5.80 -11.21 17.35
CA PRO A 182 7.02 -10.65 17.94
C PRO A 182 8.25 -11.55 17.78
N TYR A 183 8.10 -12.87 17.93
CA TYR A 183 9.21 -13.82 17.76
C TYR A 183 9.72 -13.90 16.31
N GLU A 184 8.85 -13.69 15.31
CA GLU A 184 9.24 -13.64 13.90
C GLU A 184 10.02 -12.36 13.60
N ILE A 185 9.56 -11.23 14.15
CA ILE A 185 10.23 -9.94 14.02
C ILE A 185 11.63 -9.99 14.63
N GLU A 186 11.80 -10.58 15.82
CA GLU A 186 13.12 -10.75 16.44
C GLU A 186 14.03 -11.66 15.62
N ARG A 187 13.51 -12.80 15.13
CA ARG A 187 14.27 -13.70 14.24
C ARG A 187 14.78 -12.97 12.98
N ILE A 188 13.94 -12.14 12.36
CA ILE A 188 14.32 -11.38 11.16
C ILE A 188 15.38 -10.33 11.50
N LYS A 189 15.28 -9.65 12.65
CA LYS A 189 16.30 -8.70 13.12
C LYS A 189 17.64 -9.39 13.32
N ASP A 190 17.64 -10.55 13.99
CA ASP A 190 18.87 -11.31 14.26
C ASP A 190 19.54 -11.80 12.97
N SER A 191 18.75 -12.11 11.93
CA SER A 191 19.26 -12.55 10.64
C SER A 191 19.78 -11.40 9.76
N ALA A 192 19.42 -10.15 10.06
CA ALA A 192 19.81 -8.96 9.31
C ALA A 192 21.08 -8.28 9.84
N LEU A 193 21.61 -8.72 10.99
CA LEU A 193 22.86 -8.28 11.62
C LEU A 193 24.05 -9.11 11.10
#